data_566392d4f1c94ebbbb132df689692a2c
#
_entry.id   566392d4f1c94ebbbb132df689692a2c
#
_cell.length_a   1.000
_cell.length_b   1.000
_cell.length_c   1.000
_cell.angle_alpha   90.00
_cell.angle_beta   90.00
_cell.angle_gamma   90.00
#
_symmetry.space_group_name_H-M   'P 1'
#
loop_
_entity.id
_entity.type
_entity.pdbx_description
1 polymer ?
#
loop_
_entity_poly.entity_id
_entity_poly.type
_entity_poly.pdbx_seq_one_letter_code
_entity_poly.pdbx_strand_id
1 'polypeptide(L)'
;MNRRKFLQTASAMPAAAAAAQWPLSAFAAAEGGNAWRMFEVTTRVELLKPSGVSKIWLPVPLLADKDFHKSLGNTWSAPGGDVRFVTEDKYNMGVVAAEIPAGVDKPALTVVSRFATRDREVDISKPNGAPAENPAVLKLNLQPTELIPTDGIVRETSRDILKNVKGNDLVRARAIYEWVVDNTFRDAKVRGCGWGDIKSMLETRNFGGKCGDLNAMFVGLCRSAGIPARDLYGIRVAKSNHGYVSMGANTEVISRAQHCRAEFYVAGYGWIPADPADEIGRAHV
;
A
#
# COMPACT_ATOMS: atom_id res chain seq x y z
N MET A 1 26.11 8.03 3.22
CA MET A 1 26.26 6.69 3.85
C MET A 1 26.72 5.70 2.79
N ASN A 2 27.87 5.04 2.99
CA ASN A 2 28.61 4.36 1.92
C ASN A 2 28.00 2.99 1.63
N ARG A 3 27.61 2.71 0.37
CA ARG A 3 26.95 1.46 -0.12
C ARG A 3 27.69 0.14 0.22
N ARG A 4 28.94 0.22 0.64
CA ARG A 4 29.77 -0.97 0.96
C ARG A 4 29.58 -1.54 2.38
N LYS A 5 28.95 -0.81 3.32
CA LYS A 5 28.71 -1.30 4.70
C LYS A 5 27.42 -2.11 4.87
N PHE A 6 26.52 -2.09 3.88
CA PHE A 6 25.24 -2.81 3.93
C PHE A 6 25.36 -4.33 3.68
N LEU A 7 26.49 -4.81 3.19
CA LEU A 7 26.66 -6.22 2.74
C LEU A 7 27.36 -7.15 3.73
N GLN A 8 27.66 -6.73 4.96
CA GLN A 8 28.50 -7.52 5.87
C GLN A 8 27.80 -8.23 7.05
N THR A 9 26.48 -8.22 7.12
CA THR A 9 25.74 -8.93 8.18
C THR A 9 24.69 -9.88 7.60
N ALA A 10 25.08 -10.83 6.76
CA ALA A 10 24.24 -11.95 6.36
C ALA A 10 24.90 -13.26 6.83
N SER A 11 24.52 -13.73 8.01
CA SER A 11 24.81 -15.10 8.47
C SER A 11 23.92 -16.05 7.69
N ALA A 12 24.53 -16.96 6.93
CA ALA A 12 23.86 -18.02 6.21
C ALA A 12 23.28 -19.05 7.20
N MET A 13 21.95 -19.14 7.28
CA MET A 13 21.29 -20.32 7.84
C MET A 13 20.79 -21.22 6.68
N PRO A 14 21.01 -22.55 6.74
CA PRO A 14 20.51 -23.46 5.73
C PRO A 14 18.98 -23.54 5.80
N ALA A 15 18.32 -23.42 4.65
CA ALA A 15 16.88 -23.58 4.51
C ALA A 15 16.49 -25.05 4.70
N ALA A 16 16.12 -25.43 5.91
CA ALA A 16 15.36 -26.65 6.15
C ALA A 16 13.88 -26.34 5.88
N ALA A 17 13.33 -26.92 4.82
CA ALA A 17 11.90 -26.88 4.54
C ALA A 17 11.14 -27.76 5.56
N ALA A 18 10.81 -27.19 6.70
CA ALA A 18 9.84 -27.75 7.62
C ALA A 18 8.46 -27.20 7.22
N ALA A 19 7.68 -27.99 6.49
CA ALA A 19 6.25 -27.76 6.32
C ALA A 19 5.58 -27.91 7.70
N ALA A 20 5.52 -26.83 8.46
CA ALA A 20 4.73 -26.77 9.67
C ALA A 20 3.24 -26.81 9.25
N GLN A 21 2.63 -27.99 9.38
CA GLN A 21 1.19 -28.14 9.34
C GLN A 21 0.62 -27.47 10.59
N TRP A 22 0.17 -26.24 10.45
CA TRP A 22 -0.61 -25.57 11.49
C TRP A 22 -2.05 -26.10 11.40
N PRO A 23 -2.70 -26.45 12.53
CA PRO A 23 -4.05 -26.91 12.50
C PRO A 23 -4.96 -25.79 11.98
N LEU A 24 -5.61 -26.04 10.85
CA LEU A 24 -6.62 -25.17 10.22
C LEU A 24 -7.83 -24.90 11.13
N SER A 25 -7.94 -25.59 12.28
CA SER A 25 -9.07 -25.52 13.20
C SER A 25 -9.05 -24.34 14.17
N ALA A 26 -8.00 -23.50 14.20
CA ALA A 26 -7.92 -22.38 15.14
C ALA A 26 -8.67 -21.11 14.69
N PHE A 27 -9.19 -21.09 13.49
CA PHE A 27 -9.97 -19.96 12.95
C PHE A 27 -11.32 -20.45 12.43
N ALA A 28 -12.18 -20.94 13.34
CA ALA A 28 -13.57 -21.15 13.01
C ALA A 28 -14.17 -19.82 12.54
N ALA A 29 -14.84 -19.87 11.40
CA ALA A 29 -15.56 -18.73 10.86
C ALA A 29 -16.60 -18.27 11.90
N ALA A 30 -16.32 -17.15 12.56
CA ALA A 30 -17.35 -16.42 13.28
C ALA A 30 -18.23 -15.75 12.21
N GLU A 31 -19.49 -16.14 12.14
CA GLU A 31 -20.50 -15.45 11.36
C GLU A 31 -20.74 -14.08 12.02
N GLY A 32 -20.10 -13.05 11.49
CA GLY A 32 -20.24 -11.68 11.92
C GLY A 32 -19.22 -10.79 11.20
N GLY A 33 -19.59 -9.59 10.81
CA GLY A 33 -18.82 -8.69 9.94
C GLY A 33 -17.42 -8.28 10.41
N ASN A 34 -16.92 -8.81 11.53
CA ASN A 34 -15.57 -8.56 12.05
C ASN A 34 -14.74 -9.85 12.24
N ALA A 35 -15.12 -10.95 11.59
CA ALA A 35 -14.38 -12.21 11.65
C ALA A 35 -13.05 -12.14 10.88
N TRP A 36 -12.01 -12.75 11.44
CA TRP A 36 -10.76 -12.95 10.73
C TRP A 36 -10.92 -13.91 9.55
N ARG A 37 -10.47 -13.49 8.39
CA ARG A 37 -10.42 -14.32 7.17
C ARG A 37 -8.96 -14.59 6.83
N MET A 38 -8.61 -15.86 6.60
CA MET A 38 -7.28 -16.27 6.18
C MET A 38 -7.19 -16.33 4.66
N PHE A 39 -6.05 -15.89 4.14
CA PHE A 39 -5.74 -15.93 2.72
C PHE A 39 -4.35 -16.52 2.50
N GLU A 40 -4.23 -17.27 1.42
CA GLU A 40 -2.97 -17.64 0.81
C GLU A 40 -2.94 -17.03 -0.59
N VAL A 41 -1.93 -16.21 -0.85
CA VAL A 41 -1.76 -15.56 -2.14
C VAL A 41 -0.45 -16.00 -2.76
N THR A 42 -0.53 -16.67 -3.90
CA THR A 42 0.63 -17.01 -4.71
C THR A 42 0.85 -15.93 -5.76
N THR A 43 2.00 -15.26 -5.69
CA THR A 43 2.44 -14.30 -6.70
C THR A 43 3.58 -14.91 -7.50
N ARG A 44 3.38 -15.06 -8.82
CA ARG A 44 4.39 -15.55 -9.74
C ARG A 44 4.76 -14.46 -10.75
N VAL A 45 6.04 -14.12 -10.81
CA VAL A 45 6.61 -13.18 -11.77
C VAL A 45 7.50 -13.96 -12.73
N GLU A 46 7.14 -13.97 -13.99
CA GLU A 46 7.91 -14.58 -15.09
C GLU A 46 8.58 -13.50 -15.94
N LEU A 47 9.83 -13.70 -16.28
CA LEU A 47 10.58 -12.82 -17.17
C LEU A 47 10.50 -13.38 -18.59
N LEU A 48 9.74 -12.69 -19.44
CA LEU A 48 9.44 -13.17 -20.80
C LEU A 48 10.62 -13.02 -21.76
N LYS A 49 11.48 -12.03 -21.58
CA LYS A 49 12.62 -11.73 -22.45
C LYS A 49 13.82 -11.32 -21.59
N PRO A 50 14.38 -12.26 -20.83
CA PRO A 50 15.54 -11.94 -19.99
C PRO A 50 16.75 -11.62 -20.86
N SER A 51 17.51 -10.60 -20.48
CA SER A 51 18.77 -10.22 -21.11
C SER A 51 19.82 -10.03 -20.01
N GLY A 52 20.76 -10.98 -19.88
CA GLY A 52 21.74 -10.97 -18.82
C GLY A 52 21.17 -11.35 -17.45
N VAL A 53 21.85 -10.92 -16.38
CA VAL A 53 21.41 -11.12 -14.99
C VAL A 53 20.13 -10.35 -14.74
N SER A 54 19.13 -11.01 -14.18
CA SER A 54 17.83 -10.42 -13.89
C SER A 54 17.62 -10.27 -12.39
N LYS A 55 17.05 -9.14 -11.98
CA LYS A 55 16.75 -8.85 -10.56
C LYS A 55 15.26 -8.55 -10.39
N ILE A 56 14.64 -9.19 -9.41
CA ILE A 56 13.22 -9.04 -9.08
C ILE A 56 13.11 -8.66 -7.60
N TRP A 57 12.30 -7.66 -7.30
CA TRP A 57 11.91 -7.28 -5.95
C TRP A 57 10.40 -7.36 -5.83
N LEU A 58 9.92 -8.25 -4.98
CA LEU A 58 8.50 -8.48 -4.78
C LEU A 58 8.13 -8.14 -3.33
N PRO A 59 7.38 -7.06 -3.09
CA PRO A 59 6.88 -6.74 -1.76
C PRO A 59 5.96 -7.84 -1.24
N VAL A 60 6.01 -8.08 0.06
CA VAL A 60 5.12 -9.00 0.76
C VAL A 60 4.11 -8.22 1.61
N PRO A 61 3.02 -8.85 2.08
CA PRO A 61 2.08 -8.23 3.00
C PRO A 61 2.75 -7.67 4.25
N LEU A 62 2.09 -6.76 4.96
CA LEU A 62 2.56 -6.15 6.20
C LEU A 62 3.17 -7.18 7.14
N LEU A 63 4.38 -6.91 7.64
CA LEU A 63 5.09 -7.81 8.56
C LEU A 63 4.58 -7.68 10.00
N ALA A 64 4.23 -6.46 10.41
CA ALA A 64 3.73 -6.20 11.74
C ALA A 64 2.23 -6.49 11.84
N ASP A 65 1.85 -7.16 12.91
CA ASP A 65 0.45 -7.37 13.25
C ASP A 65 -0.26 -6.04 13.52
N LYS A 66 -1.48 -5.94 13.04
CA LYS A 66 -2.40 -4.83 13.23
C LYS A 66 -3.76 -5.37 13.67
N ASP A 67 -4.63 -4.49 14.13
CA ASP A 67 -5.98 -4.87 14.54
C ASP A 67 -6.78 -5.51 13.40
N PHE A 68 -6.38 -5.28 12.16
CA PHE A 68 -7.07 -5.75 10.96
C PHE A 68 -6.22 -6.66 10.07
N HIS A 69 -4.95 -6.90 10.42
CA HIS A 69 -4.02 -7.70 9.63
C HIS A 69 -3.05 -8.48 10.53
N LYS A 70 -2.81 -9.76 10.18
CA LYS A 70 -1.80 -10.62 10.81
C LYS A 70 -0.98 -11.31 9.73
N SER A 71 0.35 -11.22 9.83
CA SER A 71 1.23 -11.98 8.96
C SER A 71 1.35 -13.41 9.45
N LEU A 72 1.17 -14.38 8.55
CA LEU A 72 1.31 -15.82 8.83
C LEU A 72 2.52 -16.43 8.11
N GLY A 73 3.36 -15.57 7.51
CA GLY A 73 4.61 -15.95 6.88
C GLY A 73 4.58 -15.97 5.36
N ASN A 74 5.77 -16.05 4.80
CA ASN A 74 5.99 -16.09 3.35
C ASN A 74 6.96 -17.22 3.02
N THR A 75 6.77 -17.87 1.88
CA THR A 75 7.71 -18.81 1.28
C THR A 75 7.98 -18.40 -0.16
N TRP A 76 9.14 -18.76 -0.70
CA TRP A 76 9.52 -18.35 -2.04
C TRP A 76 10.40 -19.37 -2.75
N SER A 77 10.43 -19.28 -4.08
CA SER A 77 11.27 -20.09 -4.95
C SER A 77 11.60 -19.35 -6.22
N ALA A 78 12.86 -19.41 -6.64
CA ALA A 78 13.32 -18.97 -7.97
C ALA A 78 14.33 -19.99 -8.48
N PRO A 79 13.91 -21.00 -9.25
CA PRO A 79 14.80 -22.03 -9.77
C PRO A 79 16.00 -21.42 -10.54
N GLY A 80 17.21 -21.83 -10.18
CA GLY A 80 18.43 -21.31 -10.78
C GLY A 80 18.86 -19.91 -10.33
N GLY A 81 18.11 -19.29 -9.42
CA GLY A 81 18.42 -17.98 -8.86
C GLY A 81 18.75 -18.00 -7.37
N ASP A 82 19.39 -16.95 -6.90
CA ASP A 82 19.57 -16.66 -5.47
C ASP A 82 18.39 -15.79 -4.98
N VAL A 83 17.79 -16.18 -3.84
CA VAL A 83 16.62 -15.49 -3.29
C VAL A 83 16.83 -15.20 -1.82
N ARG A 84 16.57 -13.95 -1.44
CA ARG A 84 16.67 -13.50 -0.05
C ARG A 84 15.47 -12.65 0.35
N PHE A 85 15.14 -12.73 1.62
CA PHE A 85 14.19 -11.83 2.26
C PHE A 85 14.95 -10.60 2.78
N VAL A 86 14.43 -9.41 2.49
CA VAL A 86 15.01 -8.13 2.89
C VAL A 86 13.93 -7.30 3.57
N THR A 87 14.26 -6.65 4.67
CA THR A 87 13.41 -5.65 5.32
C THR A 87 13.93 -4.26 5.03
N GLU A 88 13.03 -3.33 4.81
CA GLU A 88 13.30 -1.91 4.71
C GLU A 88 12.78 -1.25 6.01
N ASP A 89 13.72 -0.74 6.82
CA ASP A 89 13.43 -0.33 8.20
C ASP A 89 12.63 0.97 8.30
N LYS A 90 12.73 1.84 7.31
CA LYS A 90 12.08 3.16 7.37
C LYS A 90 10.55 3.05 7.34
N TYR A 91 10.03 2.15 6.51
CA TYR A 91 8.58 1.93 6.36
C TYR A 91 8.14 0.54 6.82
N ASN A 92 9.05 -0.24 7.41
CA ASN A 92 8.82 -1.62 7.87
C ASN A 92 8.24 -2.50 6.75
N MET A 93 8.85 -2.42 5.59
CA MET A 93 8.41 -3.16 4.40
C MET A 93 9.25 -4.41 4.21
N GLY A 94 8.60 -5.56 3.98
CA GLY A 94 9.25 -6.81 3.61
C GLY A 94 9.27 -6.99 2.09
N VAL A 95 10.41 -7.44 1.57
CA VAL A 95 10.63 -7.68 0.14
C VAL A 95 11.35 -9.01 -0.06
N VAL A 96 10.83 -9.84 -0.94
CA VAL A 96 11.58 -10.99 -1.49
C VAL A 96 12.37 -10.50 -2.69
N ALA A 97 13.69 -10.55 -2.60
CA ALA A 97 14.60 -10.14 -3.66
C ALA A 97 15.23 -11.38 -4.30
N ALA A 98 15.12 -11.49 -5.62
CA ALA A 98 15.75 -12.57 -6.39
C ALA A 98 16.78 -12.01 -7.38
N GLU A 99 17.92 -12.70 -7.52
CA GLU A 99 18.87 -12.48 -8.58
C GLU A 99 19.01 -13.78 -9.37
N ILE A 100 18.67 -13.73 -10.66
CA ILE A 100 18.63 -14.89 -11.55
C ILE A 100 19.71 -14.71 -12.61
N PRO A 101 20.68 -15.64 -12.71
CA PRO A 101 21.77 -15.59 -13.67
C PRO A 101 21.29 -15.57 -15.13
N ALA A 102 22.13 -15.07 -16.01
CA ALA A 102 21.92 -15.20 -17.44
C ALA A 102 21.84 -16.68 -17.87
N GLY A 103 21.02 -16.98 -18.87
CA GLY A 103 20.90 -18.34 -19.42
C GLY A 103 19.96 -19.28 -18.69
N VAL A 104 19.36 -18.88 -17.57
CA VAL A 104 18.29 -19.65 -16.93
C VAL A 104 17.06 -19.66 -17.85
N ASP A 105 16.58 -20.88 -18.18
CA ASP A 105 15.35 -21.01 -18.98
C ASP A 105 14.12 -20.60 -18.15
N LYS A 106 13.28 -19.75 -18.76
CA LYS A 106 12.03 -19.26 -18.16
C LYS A 106 12.18 -18.77 -16.71
N PRO A 107 13.09 -17.81 -16.47
CA PRO A 107 13.36 -17.33 -15.11
C PRO A 107 12.11 -16.77 -14.48
N ALA A 108 11.83 -17.23 -13.25
CA ALA A 108 10.64 -16.82 -12.50
C ALA A 108 10.90 -16.76 -11.01
N LEU A 109 10.22 -15.84 -10.33
CA LEU A 109 10.10 -15.79 -8.88
C LEU A 109 8.67 -16.12 -8.49
N THR A 110 8.50 -17.10 -7.60
CA THR A 110 7.20 -17.40 -6.97
C THR A 110 7.29 -17.09 -5.48
N VAL A 111 6.35 -16.33 -4.96
CA VAL A 111 6.20 -16.05 -3.53
C VAL A 111 4.79 -16.45 -3.11
N VAL A 112 4.70 -17.23 -2.03
CA VAL A 112 3.44 -17.60 -1.39
C VAL A 112 3.36 -16.85 -0.07
N SER A 113 2.39 -15.96 0.07
CA SER A 113 2.16 -15.16 1.26
C SER A 113 0.89 -15.64 1.96
N ARG A 114 0.99 -15.94 3.26
CA ARG A 114 -0.15 -16.27 4.12
C ARG A 114 -0.39 -15.13 5.10
N PHE A 115 -1.62 -14.75 5.24
CA PHE A 115 -2.03 -13.71 6.18
C PHE A 115 -3.50 -13.84 6.55
N ALA A 116 -3.86 -13.25 7.68
CA ALA A 116 -5.25 -13.07 8.05
C ALA A 116 -5.60 -11.58 8.03
N THR A 117 -6.81 -11.27 7.60
CA THR A 117 -7.32 -9.90 7.66
C THR A 117 -8.80 -9.90 8.09
N ARG A 118 -9.26 -8.77 8.61
CA ARG A 118 -10.67 -8.51 8.93
C ARG A 118 -11.03 -7.10 8.51
N ASP A 119 -12.32 -6.83 8.45
CA ASP A 119 -12.81 -5.51 8.11
C ASP A 119 -12.36 -4.48 9.15
N ARG A 120 -12.08 -3.27 8.68
CA ARG A 120 -11.64 -2.16 9.50
C ARG A 120 -12.50 -0.95 9.20
N GLU A 121 -13.18 -0.48 10.20
CA GLU A 121 -13.94 0.76 10.17
C GLU A 121 -13.44 1.70 11.27
N VAL A 122 -13.48 3.00 11.00
CA VAL A 122 -13.21 4.06 11.98
C VAL A 122 -14.45 4.95 12.01
N ASP A 123 -15.15 4.95 13.15
CA ASP A 123 -16.23 5.88 13.38
C ASP A 123 -15.66 7.31 13.51
N ILE A 124 -15.92 8.13 12.50
CA ILE A 124 -15.46 9.51 12.44
C ILE A 124 -16.46 10.51 13.03
N SER A 125 -17.61 10.07 13.53
CA SER A 125 -18.62 10.95 14.13
C SER A 125 -18.18 11.51 15.48
N LYS A 126 -17.34 10.78 16.19
CA LYS A 126 -16.78 11.17 17.50
C LYS A 126 -15.40 10.55 17.72
N PRO A 127 -14.53 11.18 18.52
CA PRO A 127 -13.28 10.57 18.94
C PRO A 127 -13.52 9.21 19.60
N ASN A 128 -12.75 8.21 19.20
CA ASN A 128 -12.88 6.81 19.66
C ASN A 128 -11.89 6.44 20.78
N GLY A 129 -11.08 7.43 21.26
CA GLY A 129 -10.07 7.21 22.27
C GLY A 129 -8.85 6.42 21.79
N ALA A 130 -8.61 6.37 20.46
CA ALA A 130 -7.44 5.71 19.93
C ALA A 130 -6.16 6.20 20.62
N PRO A 131 -5.23 5.29 20.98
CA PRO A 131 -3.96 5.67 21.57
C PRO A 131 -3.20 6.64 20.67
N ALA A 132 -2.44 7.54 21.30
CA ALA A 132 -1.56 8.43 20.55
C ALA A 132 -0.53 7.60 19.77
N GLU A 133 -0.34 7.95 18.49
CA GLU A 133 0.68 7.33 17.67
C GLU A 133 2.08 7.81 18.08
N ASN A 134 3.08 7.00 17.85
CA ASN A 134 4.47 7.36 18.07
C ASN A 134 4.84 8.64 17.30
N PRO A 135 5.37 9.69 17.98
CA PRO A 135 5.74 10.96 17.35
C PRO A 135 6.73 10.79 16.17
N ALA A 136 7.62 9.80 16.21
CA ALA A 136 8.55 9.51 15.12
C ALA A 136 7.80 8.99 13.88
N VAL A 137 6.77 8.17 14.06
CA VAL A 137 5.90 7.70 12.97
C VAL A 137 5.12 8.85 12.36
N LEU A 138 4.55 9.74 13.19
CA LEU A 138 3.84 10.92 12.70
C LEU A 138 4.79 11.85 11.92
N LYS A 139 5.98 12.11 12.46
CA LYS A 139 7.01 12.93 11.79
C LYS A 139 7.43 12.32 10.45
N LEU A 140 7.60 11.00 10.37
CA LEU A 140 7.94 10.30 9.13
C LEU A 140 6.85 10.51 8.06
N ASN A 141 5.59 10.42 8.46
CA ASN A 141 4.44 10.53 7.55
C ASN A 141 4.03 11.97 7.24
N LEU A 142 4.78 12.95 7.70
CA LEU A 142 4.76 14.36 7.28
C LEU A 142 5.87 14.69 6.28
N GLN A 143 6.87 13.81 6.11
CA GLN A 143 8.01 14.09 5.25
C GLN A 143 7.64 14.01 3.77
N PRO A 144 8.23 14.87 2.92
CA PRO A 144 8.12 14.73 1.48
C PRO A 144 8.84 13.45 1.00
N THR A 145 8.45 13.02 -0.17
CA THR A 145 9.21 12.08 -1.00
C THR A 145 9.47 12.71 -2.36
N GLU A 146 10.29 12.08 -3.19
CA GLU A 146 10.62 12.61 -4.52
C GLU A 146 9.37 12.89 -5.37
N LEU A 147 8.40 11.96 -5.36
CA LEU A 147 7.16 12.08 -6.15
C LEU A 147 6.02 12.79 -5.40
N ILE A 148 6.14 12.90 -4.08
CA ILE A 148 5.12 13.53 -3.22
C ILE A 148 5.78 14.65 -2.41
N PRO A 149 6.15 15.77 -3.05
CA PRO A 149 6.66 16.94 -2.34
C PRO A 149 5.55 17.60 -1.51
N THR A 150 5.96 18.42 -0.53
CA THR A 150 5.03 19.11 0.39
C THR A 150 5.17 20.65 0.32
N ASP A 151 5.96 21.13 -0.61
CA ASP A 151 6.23 22.57 -0.85
C ASP A 151 5.80 23.00 -2.26
N GLY A 152 6.17 24.20 -2.67
CA GLY A 152 5.84 24.77 -3.99
C GLY A 152 4.35 24.69 -4.29
N ILE A 153 4.02 24.24 -5.50
CA ILE A 153 2.63 24.15 -6.00
C ILE A 153 1.74 23.25 -5.12
N VAL A 154 2.29 22.20 -4.49
CA VAL A 154 1.53 21.34 -3.58
C VAL A 154 1.06 22.12 -2.35
N ARG A 155 1.95 22.95 -1.78
CA ARG A 155 1.63 23.82 -0.65
C ARG A 155 0.62 24.90 -1.04
N GLU A 156 0.79 25.50 -2.19
CA GLU A 156 -0.12 26.52 -2.72
C GLU A 156 -1.52 25.92 -2.89
N THR A 157 -1.64 24.78 -3.57
CA THR A 157 -2.91 24.08 -3.76
C THR A 157 -3.55 23.70 -2.42
N SER A 158 -2.78 23.14 -1.48
CA SER A 158 -3.31 22.78 -0.16
C SER A 158 -3.83 24.00 0.60
N ARG A 159 -3.13 25.13 0.54
CA ARG A 159 -3.57 26.38 1.16
C ARG A 159 -4.84 26.92 0.51
N ASP A 160 -4.94 26.87 -0.80
CA ASP A 160 -6.12 27.34 -1.53
C ASP A 160 -7.36 26.53 -1.19
N ILE A 161 -7.22 25.19 -1.13
CA ILE A 161 -8.30 24.29 -0.67
C ILE A 161 -8.77 24.68 0.73
N LEU A 162 -7.82 24.94 1.63
CA LEU A 162 -8.10 25.15 3.05
C LEU A 162 -8.37 26.61 3.43
N LYS A 163 -8.33 27.56 2.49
CA LYS A 163 -8.42 28.99 2.74
C LYS A 163 -9.62 29.41 3.61
N ASN A 164 -10.76 28.78 3.41
CA ASN A 164 -12.00 29.09 4.11
C ASN A 164 -12.46 27.93 5.03
N VAL A 165 -11.66 26.86 5.16
CA VAL A 165 -12.00 25.70 5.96
C VAL A 165 -11.61 25.94 7.42
N LYS A 166 -12.61 25.94 8.29
CA LYS A 166 -12.42 26.08 9.74
C LYS A 166 -12.73 24.73 10.41
N GLY A 167 -11.85 24.28 11.27
CA GLY A 167 -12.04 23.03 12.01
C GLY A 167 -10.75 22.30 12.32
N ASN A 168 -10.87 21.12 12.88
CA ASN A 168 -9.77 20.23 13.20
C ASN A 168 -9.22 19.51 11.96
N ASP A 169 -8.22 18.66 12.13
CA ASP A 169 -7.58 17.95 11.03
C ASP A 169 -8.53 16.98 10.29
N LEU A 170 -9.57 16.47 10.95
CA LEU A 170 -10.59 15.66 10.28
C LEU A 170 -11.36 16.46 9.23
N VAL A 171 -11.82 17.67 9.61
CA VAL A 171 -12.53 18.58 8.69
C VAL A 171 -11.62 19.03 7.55
N ARG A 172 -10.36 19.32 7.83
CA ARG A 172 -9.36 19.74 6.84
C ARG A 172 -9.02 18.61 5.87
N ALA A 173 -8.82 17.41 6.37
CA ALA A 173 -8.55 16.22 5.54
C ALA A 173 -9.75 15.89 4.65
N ARG A 174 -10.99 16.04 5.17
CA ARG A 174 -12.22 15.87 4.39
C ARG A 174 -12.29 16.87 3.24
N ALA A 175 -12.00 18.14 3.47
CA ALA A 175 -11.99 19.14 2.41
C ALA A 175 -10.96 18.84 1.31
N ILE A 176 -9.79 18.34 1.68
CA ILE A 176 -8.77 17.87 0.73
C ILE A 176 -9.29 16.65 -0.04
N TYR A 177 -9.92 15.71 0.63
CA TYR A 177 -10.48 14.50 0.01
C TYR A 177 -11.53 14.87 -1.05
N GLU A 178 -12.49 15.71 -0.67
CA GLU A 178 -13.56 16.22 -1.57
C GLU A 178 -12.95 16.94 -2.77
N TRP A 179 -11.93 17.79 -2.55
CA TRP A 179 -11.24 18.45 -3.66
C TRP A 179 -10.60 17.45 -4.63
N VAL A 180 -9.94 16.40 -4.12
CA VAL A 180 -9.35 15.36 -4.98
C VAL A 180 -10.43 14.64 -5.78
N VAL A 181 -11.54 14.27 -5.14
CA VAL A 181 -12.67 13.61 -5.83
C VAL A 181 -13.27 14.49 -6.93
N ASP A 182 -13.44 15.79 -6.66
CA ASP A 182 -14.07 16.73 -7.58
C ASP A 182 -13.17 17.15 -8.74
N ASN A 183 -11.86 17.16 -8.56
CA ASN A 183 -10.91 17.71 -9.54
C ASN A 183 -10.12 16.67 -10.30
N THR A 184 -10.10 15.42 -9.87
CA THR A 184 -9.35 14.35 -10.54
C THR A 184 -10.27 13.32 -11.18
N PHE A 185 -9.74 12.54 -12.10
CA PHE A 185 -10.51 11.49 -12.76
C PHE A 185 -9.66 10.25 -13.04
N ARG A 186 -10.35 9.11 -13.18
CA ARG A 186 -9.68 7.86 -13.53
C ARG A 186 -9.35 7.83 -15.03
N ASP A 187 -8.07 7.74 -15.38
CA ASP A 187 -7.61 7.53 -16.76
C ASP A 187 -7.18 6.08 -16.98
N ALA A 188 -7.95 5.35 -17.80
CA ALA A 188 -7.67 3.96 -18.14
C ALA A 188 -6.34 3.78 -18.92
N LYS A 189 -5.85 4.83 -19.59
CA LYS A 189 -4.62 4.80 -20.40
C LYS A 189 -3.34 4.82 -19.55
N VAL A 190 -3.44 5.28 -18.28
CA VAL A 190 -2.30 5.29 -17.37
C VAL A 190 -1.84 3.86 -17.10
N ARG A 191 -0.53 3.62 -17.21
CA ARG A 191 0.07 2.30 -17.01
C ARG A 191 0.13 1.94 -15.52
N GLY A 192 -0.14 0.68 -15.19
CA GLY A 192 -0.05 0.16 -13.81
C GLY A 192 -1.05 0.85 -12.88
N CYS A 193 -0.60 1.29 -11.72
CA CYS A 193 -1.36 2.05 -10.73
C CYS A 193 -1.12 3.56 -10.81
N GLY A 194 -0.34 4.03 -11.79
CA GLY A 194 0.16 5.40 -11.88
C GLY A 194 1.54 5.56 -11.24
N TRP A 195 2.13 6.74 -11.41
CA TRP A 195 3.45 7.09 -10.88
C TRP A 195 3.39 7.78 -9.52
N GLY A 196 2.28 8.46 -9.23
CA GLY A 196 2.13 9.28 -8.03
C GLY A 196 2.95 10.58 -8.05
N ASP A 197 3.34 11.08 -9.23
CA ASP A 197 4.03 12.37 -9.38
C ASP A 197 3.02 13.52 -9.30
N ILE A 198 2.67 13.88 -8.09
CA ILE A 198 1.64 14.89 -7.83
C ILE A 198 2.07 16.31 -8.24
N LYS A 199 3.37 16.59 -8.23
CA LYS A 199 3.89 17.88 -8.67
C LYS A 199 3.61 18.07 -10.16
N SER A 200 3.98 17.08 -10.97
CA SER A 200 3.73 17.11 -12.42
C SER A 200 2.23 17.21 -12.72
N MET A 201 1.38 16.48 -12.00
CA MET A 201 -0.07 16.57 -12.16
C MET A 201 -0.61 17.98 -11.91
N LEU A 202 -0.15 18.66 -10.85
CA LEU A 202 -0.57 20.02 -10.50
C LEU A 202 -0.02 21.06 -11.48
N GLU A 203 1.26 21.00 -11.86
CA GLU A 203 1.89 21.93 -12.79
C GLU A 203 1.29 21.88 -14.20
N THR A 204 1.00 20.66 -14.68
CA THR A 204 0.44 20.46 -16.01
C THR A 204 -1.09 20.54 -16.03
N ARG A 205 -1.74 20.57 -14.86
CA ARG A 205 -3.20 20.45 -14.71
C ARG A 205 -3.77 19.19 -15.37
N ASN A 206 -2.97 18.16 -15.52
CA ASN A 206 -3.44 16.85 -15.97
C ASN A 206 -3.79 16.00 -14.74
N PHE A 207 -5.05 16.02 -14.38
CA PHE A 207 -5.58 15.34 -13.19
C PHE A 207 -6.10 13.93 -13.48
N GLY A 208 -5.85 13.40 -14.67
CA GLY A 208 -6.13 12.00 -15.00
C GLY A 208 -5.10 11.07 -14.38
N GLY A 209 -5.56 10.03 -13.68
CA GLY A 209 -4.67 9.10 -13.02
C GLY A 209 -5.31 7.75 -12.68
N LYS A 210 -4.58 6.91 -11.99
CA LYS A 210 -5.09 5.69 -11.35
C LYS A 210 -4.94 5.78 -9.84
N CYS A 211 -5.22 4.69 -9.15
CA CYS A 211 -5.26 4.67 -7.69
C CYS A 211 -3.97 5.20 -7.03
N GLY A 212 -2.79 4.92 -7.60
CA GLY A 212 -1.52 5.44 -7.10
C GLY A 212 -1.41 6.96 -7.23
N ASP A 213 -1.85 7.53 -8.35
CA ASP A 213 -1.80 8.98 -8.59
C ASP A 213 -2.80 9.73 -7.70
N LEU A 214 -4.03 9.24 -7.64
CA LEU A 214 -5.13 9.91 -6.94
C LEU A 214 -4.95 9.86 -5.42
N ASN A 215 -4.50 8.73 -4.88
CA ASN A 215 -4.20 8.61 -3.45
C ASN A 215 -2.93 9.40 -3.08
N ALA A 216 -1.88 9.40 -3.92
CA ALA A 216 -0.68 10.22 -3.70
C ALA A 216 -1.02 11.71 -3.66
N MET A 217 -1.93 12.20 -4.51
CA MET A 217 -2.41 13.59 -4.47
C MET A 217 -3.03 13.92 -3.11
N PHE A 218 -3.93 13.07 -2.60
CA PHE A 218 -4.52 13.24 -1.28
C PHE A 218 -3.44 13.25 -0.18
N VAL A 219 -2.51 12.29 -0.20
CA VAL A 219 -1.44 12.18 0.80
C VAL A 219 -0.53 13.41 0.79
N GLY A 220 -0.13 13.89 -0.38
CA GLY A 220 0.76 15.05 -0.49
C GLY A 220 0.11 16.35 0.00
N LEU A 221 -1.15 16.57 -0.36
CA LEU A 221 -1.92 17.72 0.11
C LEU A 221 -2.16 17.68 1.62
N CYS A 222 -2.46 16.49 2.20
CA CYS A 222 -2.56 16.32 3.65
C CYS A 222 -1.24 16.60 4.36
N ARG A 223 -0.12 16.02 3.89
CA ARG A 223 1.22 16.27 4.47
C ARG A 223 1.58 17.75 4.42
N SER A 224 1.31 18.40 3.31
CA SER A 224 1.53 19.84 3.14
C SER A 224 0.68 20.69 4.09
N ALA A 225 -0.52 20.22 4.45
CA ALA A 225 -1.38 20.83 5.46
C ALA A 225 -0.94 20.53 6.90
N GLY A 226 0.10 19.73 7.13
CA GLY A 226 0.54 19.31 8.46
C GLY A 226 -0.22 18.11 9.01
N ILE A 227 -1.00 17.41 8.20
CA ILE A 227 -1.75 16.21 8.56
C ILE A 227 -0.92 14.99 8.16
N PRO A 228 -0.46 14.14 9.11
CA PRO A 228 0.29 12.95 8.77
C PRO A 228 -0.55 12.02 7.89
N ALA A 229 -0.01 11.61 6.74
CA ALA A 229 -0.70 10.76 5.79
C ALA A 229 0.28 9.84 5.06
N ARG A 230 -0.21 8.68 4.60
CA ARG A 230 0.60 7.69 3.89
C ARG A 230 -0.19 6.92 2.85
N ASP A 231 0.49 6.50 1.79
CA ASP A 231 -0.01 5.56 0.82
C ASP A 231 0.10 4.13 1.34
N LEU A 232 -0.88 3.32 0.97
CA LEU A 232 -0.92 1.88 1.20
C LEU A 232 -1.06 1.17 -0.14
N TYR A 233 -0.06 0.38 -0.49
CA TYR A 233 -0.06 -0.43 -1.71
C TYR A 233 -0.44 -1.87 -1.36
N GLY A 234 -1.27 -2.49 -2.19
CA GLY A 234 -1.71 -3.84 -1.89
C GLY A 234 -2.49 -4.50 -3.03
N ILE A 235 -3.11 -5.61 -2.69
CA ILE A 235 -3.98 -6.39 -3.57
C ILE A 235 -5.29 -6.64 -2.85
N ARG A 236 -6.41 -6.42 -3.53
CA ARG A 236 -7.71 -6.86 -3.01
C ARG A 236 -7.83 -8.37 -3.15
N VAL A 237 -8.09 -9.05 -2.04
CA VAL A 237 -8.12 -10.51 -1.98
C VAL A 237 -9.55 -11.06 -1.86
N ALA A 238 -10.54 -10.19 -1.67
CA ALA A 238 -11.95 -10.58 -1.56
C ALA A 238 -12.86 -9.47 -2.09
N LYS A 239 -14.12 -9.82 -2.36
CA LYS A 239 -15.18 -8.85 -2.68
C LYS A 239 -15.36 -7.88 -1.54
N SER A 240 -15.67 -6.63 -1.88
CA SER A 240 -16.08 -5.63 -0.90
C SER A 240 -17.53 -5.88 -0.46
N ASN A 241 -17.79 -5.79 0.84
CA ASN A 241 -19.15 -5.77 1.38
C ASN A 241 -19.82 -4.39 1.25
N HIS A 242 -19.06 -3.36 0.81
CA HIS A 242 -19.51 -1.98 0.65
C HIS A 242 -19.79 -1.59 -0.80
N GLY A 243 -19.90 -2.58 -1.72
CA GLY A 243 -20.22 -2.35 -3.12
C GLY A 243 -19.08 -1.78 -3.98
N TYR A 244 -17.84 -1.81 -3.51
CA TYR A 244 -16.68 -1.43 -4.33
C TYR A 244 -16.47 -2.45 -5.44
N VAL A 245 -16.83 -2.10 -6.66
CA VAL A 245 -16.72 -2.97 -7.84
C VAL A 245 -15.37 -2.86 -8.54
N SER A 246 -14.62 -1.79 -8.27
CA SER A 246 -13.32 -1.59 -8.88
C SER A 246 -12.35 -2.72 -8.47
N MET A 247 -11.58 -3.22 -9.43
CA MET A 247 -10.42 -4.08 -9.22
C MET A 247 -10.68 -5.58 -8.98
N GLY A 248 -11.74 -6.15 -9.54
CA GLY A 248 -11.73 -7.56 -9.94
C GLY A 248 -11.33 -8.65 -8.93
N ALA A 249 -11.55 -8.45 -7.63
CA ALA A 249 -11.37 -9.52 -6.64
C ALA A 249 -12.58 -10.51 -6.64
N ASN A 250 -13.12 -10.80 -7.82
CA ASN A 250 -14.30 -11.65 -7.99
C ASN A 250 -13.95 -13.09 -8.38
N THR A 251 -12.67 -13.38 -8.58
CA THR A 251 -12.13 -14.67 -9.00
C THR A 251 -10.92 -15.03 -8.16
N GLU A 252 -10.50 -16.29 -8.22
CA GLU A 252 -9.24 -16.73 -7.60
C GLU A 252 -8.00 -16.08 -8.22
N VAL A 253 -8.10 -15.61 -9.49
CA VAL A 253 -7.01 -14.90 -10.16
C VAL A 253 -7.14 -13.40 -9.92
N ILE A 254 -6.35 -12.89 -8.98
CA ILE A 254 -6.37 -11.49 -8.53
C ILE A 254 -5.24 -10.63 -9.11
N SER A 255 -4.62 -11.04 -10.21
CA SER A 255 -3.52 -10.31 -10.85
C SER A 255 -3.87 -8.86 -11.24
N ARG A 256 -5.16 -8.57 -11.46
CA ARG A 256 -5.68 -7.23 -11.76
C ARG A 256 -6.23 -6.48 -10.55
N ALA A 257 -6.21 -7.10 -9.38
CA ALA A 257 -6.77 -6.53 -8.15
C ALA A 257 -5.77 -5.69 -7.34
N GLN A 258 -4.68 -5.25 -7.96
CA GLN A 258 -3.74 -4.30 -7.37
C GLN A 258 -4.45 -2.98 -7.10
N HIS A 259 -4.30 -2.47 -5.89
CA HIS A 259 -4.95 -1.24 -5.46
C HIS A 259 -4.11 -0.47 -4.46
N CYS A 260 -4.08 0.85 -4.64
CA CYS A 260 -3.48 1.77 -3.71
C CYS A 260 -4.59 2.54 -2.99
N ARG A 261 -4.43 2.80 -1.72
CA ARG A 261 -5.31 3.65 -0.91
C ARG A 261 -4.46 4.50 0.03
N ALA A 262 -5.08 5.41 0.74
CA ALA A 262 -4.42 6.27 1.69
C ALA A 262 -4.90 6.04 3.12
N GLU A 263 -4.11 6.51 4.08
CA GLU A 263 -4.50 6.74 5.47
C GLU A 263 -3.99 8.10 5.91
N PHE A 264 -4.76 8.76 6.76
CA PHE A 264 -4.34 9.98 7.45
C PHE A 264 -4.58 9.86 8.96
N TYR A 265 -3.78 10.53 9.74
CA TYR A 265 -3.86 10.46 11.20
C TYR A 265 -4.57 11.67 11.78
N VAL A 266 -5.49 11.39 12.70
CA VAL A 266 -6.15 12.43 13.52
C VAL A 266 -6.09 12.02 15.00
N ALA A 267 -5.61 12.91 15.84
CA ALA A 267 -5.55 12.66 17.28
C ALA A 267 -6.95 12.31 17.85
N GLY A 268 -7.00 11.25 18.66
CA GLY A 268 -8.24 10.71 19.21
C GLY A 268 -9.04 9.78 18.29
N TYR A 269 -8.65 9.67 17.00
CA TYR A 269 -9.24 8.74 16.03
C TYR A 269 -8.22 7.71 15.53
N GLY A 270 -6.92 8.00 15.64
CA GLY A 270 -5.86 7.19 15.07
C GLY A 270 -5.73 7.36 13.55
N TRP A 271 -5.28 6.31 12.86
CA TRP A 271 -5.17 6.28 11.41
C TRP A 271 -6.52 5.98 10.76
N ILE A 272 -7.01 6.90 9.96
CA ILE A 272 -8.29 6.83 9.26
C ILE A 272 -8.04 6.42 7.82
N PRO A 273 -8.63 5.32 7.32
CA PRO A 273 -8.52 4.93 5.91
C PRO A 273 -9.28 5.90 5.02
N ALA A 274 -8.70 6.22 3.86
CA ALA A 274 -9.28 7.06 2.83
C ALA A 274 -8.97 6.49 1.44
N ASP A 275 -9.91 6.62 0.52
CA ASP A 275 -9.73 6.12 -0.85
C ASP A 275 -10.51 6.97 -1.87
N PRO A 276 -10.00 8.16 -2.22
CA PRO A 276 -10.63 8.98 -3.24
C PRO A 276 -10.72 8.30 -4.61
N ALA A 277 -9.77 7.39 -4.91
CA ALA A 277 -9.77 6.67 -6.19
C ALA A 277 -10.96 5.70 -6.33
N ASP A 278 -11.41 5.10 -5.24
CA ASP A 278 -12.60 4.23 -5.25
C ASP A 278 -13.90 5.03 -5.41
N GLU A 279 -13.98 6.22 -4.83
CA GLU A 279 -15.14 7.09 -4.96
C GLU A 279 -15.27 7.65 -6.38
N ILE A 280 -14.19 8.12 -6.97
CA ILE A 280 -14.10 8.55 -8.36
C ILE A 280 -14.51 7.40 -9.29
N GLY A 281 -14.05 6.17 -9.02
CA GLY A 281 -14.42 4.97 -9.79
C GLY A 281 -15.92 4.65 -9.74
N ARG A 282 -16.62 5.00 -8.68
CA ARG A 282 -18.08 4.80 -8.56
C ARG A 282 -18.89 5.83 -9.31
N ALA A 283 -18.40 7.05 -9.43
CA ALA A 283 -19.09 8.12 -10.15
C ALA A 283 -19.12 7.91 -11.68
N HIS A 284 -18.33 6.98 -12.20
CA HIS A 284 -18.15 6.71 -13.62
C HIS A 284 -18.65 5.32 -14.08
N VAL A 285 -19.46 4.63 -13.27
CA VAL A 285 -20.09 3.33 -13.60
C VAL A 285 -21.57 3.50 -13.92
#